data_604abdd17d6cd8aef8a9c4842952c7b5
#
_entry.id   604abdd17d6cd8aef8a9c4842952c7b5
#
_cell.length_a   1.000
_cell.length_b   1.000
_cell.length_c   1.000
_cell.angle_alpha   90.00
_cell.angle_beta   90.00
_cell.angle_gamma   90.00
#
_symmetry.space_group_name_H-M   'P 1'
#
loop_
_entity.id
_entity.type
_entity.pdbx_description
1 polymer ?
#
loop_
_entity_poly.entity_id
_entity_poly.type
_entity_poly.pdbx_seq_one_letter_code
_entity_poly.pdbx_strand_id
1 'polypeptide(L)'
;MKVSFSVRPLVRRRLVGAGLAAVVAGLAGCYVVPIDARTGQPVTVPATNATAPVPPPGPVVFPARLYPANDLASPYGMISATVTNDLHGRGTFNASINGESFSGEATRKAGSSRDGVANGAGNRGGFLACRYTMNSSTLGTGSCRLNNGAV
;
A
#
# COMPACT_ATOMS: atom_id res chain seq x y z
N MET A 1 5.19 19.18 -29.90
CA MET A 1 3.81 18.93 -29.49
C MET A 1 3.37 20.02 -28.50
N LYS A 2 2.48 20.94 -28.94
CA LYS A 2 1.94 21.99 -28.06
C LYS A 2 0.66 21.47 -27.43
N VAL A 3 0.62 21.35 -26.12
CA VAL A 3 -0.59 21.02 -25.37
C VAL A 3 -1.20 22.33 -24.91
N SER A 4 -2.37 22.68 -25.46
CA SER A 4 -3.12 23.87 -25.09
C SER A 4 -4.19 23.50 -24.08
N PHE A 5 -4.08 24.01 -22.84
CA PHE A 5 -5.12 23.88 -21.82
C PHE A 5 -6.11 25.05 -21.95
N SER A 6 -7.35 24.74 -22.33
CA SER A 6 -8.45 25.69 -22.35
C SER A 6 -9.18 25.63 -21.01
N VAL A 7 -9.08 26.69 -20.21
CA VAL A 7 -9.84 26.85 -18.97
C VAL A 7 -11.18 27.50 -19.29
N ARG A 8 -12.28 26.77 -19.08
CA ARG A 8 -13.63 27.32 -19.20
C ARG A 8 -14.05 27.96 -17.88
N PRO A 9 -14.61 29.19 -17.87
CA PRO A 9 -15.10 29.83 -16.66
C PRO A 9 -16.43 29.19 -16.22
N LEU A 10 -16.49 28.79 -14.95
CA LEU A 10 -17.69 28.32 -14.27
C LEU A 10 -18.63 29.50 -14.01
N VAL A 11 -19.76 29.49 -14.68
CA VAL A 11 -20.88 30.42 -14.46
C VAL A 11 -21.49 30.15 -13.07
N ARG A 12 -21.38 31.15 -12.21
CA ARG A 12 -22.02 31.21 -10.90
C ARG A 12 -23.54 31.36 -11.08
N ARG A 13 -24.31 30.29 -10.91
CA ARG A 13 -25.75 30.36 -10.73
C ARG A 13 -26.05 30.41 -9.23
N ARG A 14 -26.42 31.58 -8.76
CA ARG A 14 -27.10 31.80 -7.47
C ARG A 14 -28.51 31.19 -7.57
N LEU A 15 -28.81 30.18 -6.79
CA LEU A 15 -30.15 29.76 -6.48
C LEU A 15 -30.39 30.00 -4.98
N VAL A 16 -31.19 31.02 -4.72
CA VAL A 16 -31.88 31.28 -3.46
C VAL A 16 -33.02 30.25 -3.39
N GLY A 17 -33.16 29.54 -2.29
CA GLY A 17 -34.33 28.71 -2.12
C GLY A 17 -34.31 27.90 -0.83
N ALA A 18 -35.05 28.41 0.14
CA ALA A 18 -35.89 27.72 1.10
C ALA A 18 -35.29 26.61 1.99
N GLY A 19 -35.41 26.88 3.28
CA GLY A 19 -35.15 25.99 4.40
C GLY A 19 -35.88 24.66 4.31
N LEU A 20 -35.15 23.62 4.70
CA LEU A 20 -35.76 22.38 5.16
C LEU A 20 -35.04 22.00 6.47
N ALA A 21 -35.80 22.22 7.56
CA ALA A 21 -35.44 21.72 8.88
C ALA A 21 -35.39 20.18 8.80
N ALA A 22 -34.21 19.62 8.77
CA ALA A 22 -34.01 18.18 8.91
C ALA A 22 -34.21 17.82 10.39
N VAL A 23 -35.37 17.27 10.70
CA VAL A 23 -35.65 16.56 11.95
C VAL A 23 -34.71 15.37 12.03
N VAL A 24 -33.71 15.45 12.90
CA VAL A 24 -32.89 14.31 13.30
C VAL A 24 -33.78 13.46 14.21
N ALA A 25 -34.49 12.50 13.64
CA ALA A 25 -35.15 11.43 14.37
C ALA A 25 -34.04 10.55 14.95
N GLY A 26 -33.76 10.74 16.24
CA GLY A 26 -32.90 9.85 17.00
C GLY A 26 -33.46 8.43 16.94
N LEU A 27 -32.77 7.53 16.28
CA LEU A 27 -32.99 6.09 16.38
C LEU A 27 -32.58 5.68 17.81
N ALA A 28 -33.49 5.84 18.75
CA ALA A 28 -33.40 5.18 20.05
C ALA A 28 -33.52 3.67 19.76
N GLY A 29 -32.39 3.01 19.58
CA GLY A 29 -32.34 1.55 19.48
C GLY A 29 -32.95 0.96 20.73
N CYS A 30 -34.08 0.28 20.61
CA CYS A 30 -34.65 -0.48 21.70
C CYS A 30 -33.69 -1.61 22.06
N TYR A 31 -33.00 -1.48 23.19
CA TYR A 31 -32.19 -2.55 23.75
C TYR A 31 -33.15 -3.53 24.43
N VAL A 32 -33.26 -4.73 23.87
CA VAL A 32 -34.07 -5.82 24.45
C VAL A 32 -33.17 -6.56 25.44
N VAL A 33 -33.46 -6.42 26.71
CA VAL A 33 -32.81 -7.20 27.77
C VAL A 33 -33.58 -8.50 27.91
N PRO A 34 -32.96 -9.70 27.70
CA PRO A 34 -33.61 -10.96 27.97
C PRO A 34 -33.86 -11.09 29.47
N ILE A 35 -35.10 -11.39 29.86
CA ILE A 35 -35.49 -11.66 31.23
C ILE A 35 -35.72 -13.16 31.42
N ASP A 36 -35.28 -13.69 32.54
CA ASP A 36 -35.55 -15.07 32.95
C ASP A 36 -37.05 -15.23 33.22
N ALA A 37 -37.71 -16.11 32.48
CA ALA A 37 -39.15 -16.34 32.60
C ALA A 37 -39.61 -16.90 33.96
N ARG A 38 -38.68 -17.37 34.80
CA ARG A 38 -38.98 -17.93 36.13
C ARG A 38 -38.83 -16.91 37.25
N THR A 39 -37.86 -15.99 37.10
CA THR A 39 -37.53 -15.04 38.17
C THR A 39 -37.88 -13.61 37.85
N GLY A 40 -38.20 -13.30 36.58
CA GLY A 40 -38.50 -11.93 36.13
C GLY A 40 -37.28 -10.98 36.18
N GLN A 41 -36.08 -11.50 36.44
CA GLN A 41 -34.87 -10.70 36.54
C GLN A 41 -34.12 -10.65 35.23
N PRO A 42 -33.40 -9.54 34.94
CA PRO A 42 -32.52 -9.47 33.79
C PRO A 42 -31.47 -10.56 33.83
N VAL A 43 -31.37 -11.38 32.80
CA VAL A 43 -30.29 -12.35 32.65
C VAL A 43 -28.99 -11.58 32.36
N THR A 44 -28.14 -11.45 33.37
CA THR A 44 -26.76 -11.03 33.15
C THR A 44 -26.00 -12.17 32.46
N VAL A 45 -26.01 -12.20 31.14
CA VAL A 45 -25.07 -13.04 30.39
C VAL A 45 -23.67 -12.53 30.75
N PRO A 46 -22.79 -13.38 31.33
CA PRO A 46 -21.40 -12.98 31.48
C PRO A 46 -20.90 -12.60 30.13
N ALA A 47 -20.27 -11.41 30.03
CA ALA A 47 -19.62 -10.99 28.78
C ALA A 47 -18.61 -12.09 28.43
N THR A 48 -19.01 -13.00 27.54
CA THR A 48 -18.04 -13.90 26.91
C THR A 48 -17.00 -12.98 26.36
N ASN A 49 -15.74 -13.12 26.75
CA ASN A 49 -14.61 -12.37 26.24
C ASN A 49 -14.65 -12.53 24.73
N ALA A 50 -15.37 -11.62 24.07
CA ALA A 50 -15.29 -11.49 22.63
C ALA A 50 -13.83 -11.14 22.36
N THR A 51 -13.06 -12.14 21.96
CA THR A 51 -11.68 -11.93 21.51
C THR A 51 -11.75 -10.85 20.46
N ALA A 52 -11.23 -9.67 20.77
CA ALA A 52 -11.22 -8.55 19.84
C ALA A 52 -10.66 -9.07 18.51
N PRO A 53 -11.28 -8.74 17.36
CA PRO A 53 -10.77 -9.16 16.08
C PRO A 53 -9.30 -8.78 15.98
N VAL A 54 -8.43 -9.77 15.74
CA VAL A 54 -7.00 -9.51 15.54
C VAL A 54 -6.89 -8.61 14.30
N PRO A 55 -6.29 -7.42 14.41
CA PRO A 55 -6.16 -6.54 13.28
C PRO A 55 -5.37 -7.26 12.18
N PRO A 56 -5.71 -7.05 10.89
CA PRO A 56 -4.98 -7.66 9.79
C PRO A 56 -3.50 -7.27 9.88
N PRO A 57 -2.59 -8.18 9.49
CA PRO A 57 -1.15 -7.89 9.52
C PRO A 57 -0.84 -6.66 8.67
N GLY A 58 -0.11 -5.73 9.25
CA GLY A 58 0.33 -4.50 8.57
C GLY A 58 1.48 -4.76 7.58
N PRO A 59 1.87 -3.75 6.79
CA PRO A 59 3.00 -3.84 5.88
C PRO A 59 4.28 -4.26 6.58
N VAL A 60 5.10 -5.08 5.89
CA VAL A 60 6.37 -5.57 6.40
C VAL A 60 7.52 -4.87 5.70
N VAL A 61 8.45 -4.31 6.48
CA VAL A 61 9.66 -3.64 5.96
C VAL A 61 10.86 -4.56 6.14
N PHE A 62 11.66 -4.72 5.08
CA PHE A 62 12.87 -5.54 5.12
C PHE A 62 13.97 -4.98 4.19
N PRO A 63 15.26 -5.26 4.50
CA PRO A 63 16.37 -4.86 3.64
C PRO A 63 16.49 -5.80 2.44
N ALA A 64 16.85 -5.24 1.30
CA ALA A 64 17.33 -5.98 0.14
C ALA A 64 18.78 -5.58 -0.17
N ARG A 65 19.57 -6.50 -0.71
CA ARG A 65 20.94 -6.26 -1.14
C ARG A 65 21.08 -6.62 -2.60
N LEU A 66 21.67 -5.70 -3.38
CA LEU A 66 21.99 -5.93 -4.78
C LEU A 66 23.51 -6.02 -4.91
N TYR A 67 23.94 -7.02 -5.64
CA TYR A 67 25.35 -7.27 -5.93
C TYR A 67 25.58 -7.09 -7.43
N PRO A 68 26.72 -6.50 -7.85
CA PRO A 68 27.01 -6.33 -9.26
C PRO A 68 27.11 -7.69 -9.97
N ALA A 69 26.45 -7.81 -11.11
CA ALA A 69 26.44 -9.01 -11.94
C ALA A 69 27.12 -8.79 -13.30
N ASN A 70 27.58 -7.56 -13.62
CA ASN A 70 28.37 -7.26 -14.81
C ASN A 70 29.40 -6.14 -14.53
N ASP A 71 30.30 -5.91 -15.49
CA ASP A 71 31.39 -4.94 -15.36
C ASP A 71 30.87 -3.50 -15.20
N LEU A 72 29.71 -3.17 -15.78
CA LEU A 72 29.09 -1.85 -15.66
C LEU A 72 28.57 -1.59 -14.25
N ALA A 73 28.17 -2.65 -13.53
CA ALA A 73 27.71 -2.56 -12.15
C ALA A 73 28.85 -2.64 -11.13
N SER A 74 30.01 -3.21 -11.50
CA SER A 74 31.13 -3.43 -10.59
C SER A 74 31.56 -2.18 -9.81
N PRO A 75 31.61 -0.97 -10.41
CA PRO A 75 31.98 0.25 -9.68
C PRO A 75 30.98 0.65 -8.58
N TYR A 76 29.74 0.17 -8.62
CA TYR A 76 28.72 0.51 -7.62
C TYR A 76 28.85 -0.33 -6.34
N GLY A 77 29.55 -1.46 -6.41
CA GLY A 77 29.69 -2.37 -5.27
C GLY A 77 28.35 -2.93 -4.80
N MET A 78 28.29 -3.32 -3.55
CA MET A 78 27.04 -3.79 -2.91
C MET A 78 26.14 -2.59 -2.58
N ILE A 79 24.91 -2.64 -3.06
CA ILE A 79 23.90 -1.62 -2.83
C ILE A 79 22.88 -2.15 -1.83
N SER A 80 22.53 -1.32 -0.82
CA SER A 80 21.45 -1.62 0.11
C SER A 80 20.18 -0.92 -0.34
N ALA A 81 19.07 -1.63 -0.29
CA ALA A 81 17.73 -1.10 -0.55
C ALA A 81 16.81 -1.46 0.60
N THR A 82 15.76 -0.67 0.79
CA THR A 82 14.67 -0.97 1.73
C THR A 82 13.43 -1.27 0.93
N VAL A 83 12.76 -2.38 1.26
CA VAL A 83 11.52 -2.81 0.63
C VAL A 83 10.41 -2.83 1.67
N THR A 84 9.26 -2.28 1.33
CA THR A 84 8.03 -2.35 2.10
C THR A 84 7.03 -3.19 1.33
N ASN A 85 6.62 -4.32 1.90
CA ASN A 85 5.65 -5.25 1.31
C ASN A 85 4.29 -5.04 2.00
N ASP A 86 3.24 -4.74 1.24
CA ASP A 86 1.88 -4.53 1.75
C ASP A 86 1.14 -5.84 2.08
N LEU A 87 1.77 -6.99 1.82
CA LEU A 87 1.21 -8.35 1.94
C LEU A 87 0.04 -8.65 1.00
N HIS A 88 -0.34 -7.71 0.14
CA HIS A 88 -1.44 -7.84 -0.84
C HIS A 88 -0.94 -7.93 -2.29
N GLY A 89 0.36 -8.13 -2.47
CA GLY A 89 0.99 -8.29 -3.78
C GLY A 89 1.57 -7.02 -4.38
N ARG A 90 1.62 -5.95 -3.59
CA ARG A 90 2.28 -4.68 -3.90
C ARG A 90 3.35 -4.37 -2.87
N GLY A 91 4.29 -3.55 -3.26
CA GLY A 91 5.31 -3.03 -2.36
C GLY A 91 5.94 -1.79 -2.94
N THR A 92 6.71 -1.11 -2.11
CA THR A 92 7.56 0.01 -2.52
C THR A 92 9.00 -0.31 -2.19
N PHE A 93 9.93 0.30 -2.92
CA PHE A 93 11.33 0.19 -2.58
C PHE A 93 12.05 1.54 -2.67
N ASN A 94 13.12 1.66 -1.91
CA ASN A 94 14.03 2.79 -1.95
C ASN A 94 15.47 2.26 -1.96
N ALA A 95 16.32 2.83 -2.82
CA ALA A 95 17.72 2.50 -2.93
C ALA A 95 18.56 3.74 -3.24
N SER A 96 19.83 3.72 -2.88
CA SER A 96 20.80 4.74 -3.30
C SER A 96 21.88 4.07 -4.12
N ILE A 97 22.07 4.50 -5.36
CA ILE A 97 23.03 3.96 -6.31
C ILE A 97 23.88 5.10 -6.83
N ASN A 98 25.18 5.07 -6.57
CA ASN A 98 26.12 6.11 -6.98
C ASN A 98 25.66 7.54 -6.65
N GLY A 99 25.11 7.74 -5.45
CA GLY A 99 24.61 9.03 -4.97
C GLY A 99 23.30 9.48 -5.61
N GLU A 100 22.67 8.66 -6.43
CA GLU A 100 21.30 8.87 -6.93
C GLU A 100 20.31 8.07 -6.09
N SER A 101 19.23 8.73 -5.65
CA SER A 101 18.16 8.09 -4.88
C SER A 101 17.10 7.57 -5.82
N PHE A 102 16.82 6.29 -5.75
CA PHE A 102 15.79 5.59 -6.50
C PHE A 102 14.62 5.26 -5.59
N SER A 103 13.42 5.49 -6.08
CA SER A 103 12.18 5.02 -5.46
C SER A 103 11.28 4.40 -6.52
N GLY A 104 10.48 3.43 -6.10
CA GLY A 104 9.62 2.76 -7.06
C GLY A 104 8.66 1.77 -6.41
N GLU A 105 7.91 1.12 -7.28
CA GLU A 105 6.90 0.14 -6.90
C GLU A 105 7.27 -1.25 -7.38
N ALA A 106 6.90 -2.23 -6.57
CA ALA A 106 6.99 -3.64 -6.86
C ALA A 106 5.58 -4.22 -6.93
N THR A 107 5.27 -4.95 -7.97
CA THR A 107 3.98 -5.59 -8.16
C THR A 107 4.13 -7.05 -8.52
N ARG A 108 3.20 -7.87 -8.04
CA ARG A 108 3.15 -9.28 -8.39
C ARG A 108 2.71 -9.44 -9.85
N LYS A 109 3.33 -10.38 -10.56
CA LYS A 109 2.92 -10.73 -11.93
C LYS A 109 1.55 -11.40 -11.89
N ALA A 110 0.67 -11.04 -12.82
CA ALA A 110 -0.63 -11.66 -12.96
C ALA A 110 -0.51 -13.19 -13.10
N GLY A 111 -1.30 -13.93 -12.31
CA GLY A 111 -1.28 -15.40 -12.28
C GLY A 111 -0.12 -16.02 -11.47
N SER A 112 0.78 -15.23 -10.89
CA SER A 112 1.84 -15.75 -10.00
C SER A 112 1.64 -15.28 -8.57
N SER A 113 1.77 -16.20 -7.62
CA SER A 113 1.80 -15.88 -6.19
C SER A 113 3.18 -15.44 -5.69
N ARG A 114 4.22 -15.64 -6.51
CA ARG A 114 5.63 -15.49 -6.12
C ARG A 114 6.40 -14.49 -6.99
N ASP A 115 6.16 -14.51 -8.31
CA ASP A 115 6.93 -13.68 -9.25
C ASP A 115 6.38 -12.27 -9.36
N GLY A 116 7.27 -11.32 -9.53
CA GLY A 116 6.90 -9.92 -9.68
C GLY A 116 7.92 -9.12 -10.47
N VAL A 117 7.55 -7.88 -10.70
CA VAL A 117 8.39 -6.85 -11.32
C VAL A 117 8.44 -5.64 -10.41
N ALA A 118 9.57 -4.96 -10.39
CA ALA A 118 9.69 -3.69 -9.71
C ALA A 118 10.31 -2.67 -10.67
N ASN A 119 9.76 -1.47 -10.68
CA ASN A 119 10.23 -0.37 -11.49
C ASN A 119 10.37 0.87 -10.63
N GLY A 120 11.44 1.60 -10.80
CA GLY A 120 11.71 2.80 -10.06
C GLY A 120 12.44 3.84 -10.87
N ALA A 121 12.27 5.09 -10.46
CA ALA A 121 12.94 6.24 -11.02
C ALA A 121 13.94 6.82 -10.02
N GLY A 122 15.06 7.27 -10.54
CA GLY A 122 16.07 8.01 -9.81
C GLY A 122 15.79 9.53 -9.87
N ASN A 123 16.22 10.23 -8.84
CA ASN A 123 16.05 11.69 -8.76
C ASN A 123 16.97 12.49 -9.71
N ARG A 124 17.85 11.79 -10.44
CA ARG A 124 18.73 12.38 -11.48
C ARG A 124 18.41 11.86 -12.89
N GLY A 125 17.25 11.20 -13.07
CA GLY A 125 16.81 10.68 -14.36
C GLY A 125 17.21 9.23 -14.62
N GLY A 126 17.79 8.55 -13.64
CA GLY A 126 18.02 7.10 -13.68
C GLY A 126 16.72 6.32 -13.71
N PHE A 127 16.76 5.10 -14.23
CA PHE A 127 15.65 4.17 -14.20
C PHE A 127 16.14 2.77 -13.81
N LEU A 128 15.41 2.12 -12.92
CA LEU A 128 15.69 0.78 -12.43
C LEU A 128 14.52 -0.14 -12.75
N ALA A 129 14.79 -1.25 -13.41
CA ALA A 129 13.82 -2.31 -13.68
C ALA A 129 14.32 -3.63 -13.09
N CYS A 130 13.48 -4.27 -12.28
CA CYS A 130 13.79 -5.53 -11.61
C CYS A 130 12.76 -6.61 -11.94
N ARG A 131 13.20 -7.85 -11.89
CA ARG A 131 12.36 -9.04 -11.83
C ARG A 131 12.74 -9.81 -10.56
N TYR A 132 11.75 -10.27 -9.83
CA TYR A 132 11.97 -10.96 -8.56
C TYR A 132 11.04 -12.16 -8.38
N THR A 133 11.48 -13.08 -7.55
CA THR A 133 10.69 -14.23 -7.09
C THR A 133 10.74 -14.27 -5.56
N MET A 134 9.61 -14.20 -4.90
CA MET A 134 9.50 -14.29 -3.44
C MET A 134 9.38 -15.73 -2.98
N ASN A 135 10.15 -16.09 -1.97
CA ASN A 135 10.06 -17.38 -1.29
C ASN A 135 9.21 -17.30 -0.01
N SER A 136 9.18 -16.11 0.61
CA SER A 136 8.32 -15.78 1.76
C SER A 136 7.93 -14.30 1.71
N SER A 137 7.26 -13.80 2.74
CA SER A 137 6.91 -12.36 2.84
C SER A 137 8.12 -11.42 2.87
N THR A 138 9.30 -11.92 3.24
CA THR A 138 10.52 -11.12 3.41
C THR A 138 11.75 -11.69 2.71
N LEU A 139 11.65 -12.87 2.12
CA LEU A 139 12.77 -13.54 1.46
C LEU A 139 12.45 -13.75 -0.02
N GLY A 140 13.36 -13.35 -0.88
CA GLY A 140 13.25 -13.51 -2.33
C GLY A 140 14.58 -13.30 -3.01
N THR A 141 14.62 -13.58 -4.30
CA THR A 141 15.75 -13.36 -5.19
C THR A 141 15.30 -12.64 -6.45
N GLY A 142 16.22 -12.00 -7.15
CA GLY A 142 15.87 -11.30 -8.38
C GLY A 142 17.08 -10.70 -9.07
N SER A 143 16.83 -10.02 -10.17
CA SER A 143 17.83 -9.22 -10.87
C SER A 143 17.25 -7.86 -11.24
N CYS A 144 18.09 -6.85 -11.19
CA CYS A 144 17.77 -5.47 -11.53
C CYS A 144 18.66 -4.98 -12.68
N ARG A 145 18.13 -4.11 -13.50
CA ARG A 145 18.87 -3.44 -14.56
C ARG A 145 18.63 -1.93 -14.48
N LEU A 146 19.73 -1.19 -14.53
CA LEU A 146 19.71 0.26 -14.71
C LEU A 146 19.63 0.63 -16.20
N ASN A 147 19.17 1.86 -16.50
CA ASN A 147 19.11 2.38 -17.86
C ASN A 147 20.44 2.44 -18.60
N ASN A 148 21.57 2.50 -17.87
CA ASN A 148 22.92 2.44 -18.45
C ASN A 148 23.42 1.01 -18.72
N GLY A 149 22.61 -0.01 -18.47
CA GLY A 149 22.94 -1.42 -18.70
C GLY A 149 23.64 -2.14 -17.55
N ALA A 150 23.88 -1.49 -16.41
CA ALA A 150 24.37 -2.13 -15.20
C ALA A 150 23.33 -3.13 -14.66
N VAL A 151 23.80 -4.34 -14.28
CA VAL A 151 22.98 -5.45 -13.76
C VAL A 151 23.55 -5.95 -12.46
#